data_9ac18b18e780a7823cff5a417ca27115
#
_entry.id   9ac18b18e780a7823cff5a417ca27115
#
_cell.length_a   1.000
_cell.length_b   1.000
_cell.length_c   1.000
_cell.angle_alpha   90.00
_cell.angle_beta   90.00
_cell.angle_gamma   90.00
#
_symmetry.space_group_name_H-M   'P 1'
#
loop_
_entity.id
_entity.type
_entity.pdbx_description
1 polymer ?
#
loop_
_entity_poly.entity_id
_entity_poly.type
_entity_poly.pdbx_seq_one_letter_code
_entity_poly.pdbx_strand_id
1 'polypeptide(L)'
;IEDVYREVVGQASVHPEALEQAKHSALAHHMTAHELVTNRELLDALTLQMTYHTNSIEGSTMTVDDVRTVLDDDQAVLANKTAIEQLEARNHRTALNYLLDQLNNQGGNFHWTVDLIQQLHLRLMNSVVSDAGIFRRYGVRVLGASVPRVNHASVPDKLTELIDFINKPSDDPIGRIAYTHARYELIHPFSDGNGRTGRLIMLGQALQDKLMPPLVTRERRQVYYRYLDQANR
;
A
#
# COMPACT_ATOMS: atom_id res chain seq x y z
N ILE A 1 -1.85 -11.69 -18.13
CA ILE A 1 -1.09 -11.61 -16.85
C ILE A 1 0.35 -12.06 -17.09
N GLU A 2 0.55 -13.21 -17.69
CA GLU A 2 1.89 -13.77 -17.96
C GLU A 2 2.72 -12.87 -18.89
N ASP A 3 2.11 -12.26 -19.89
CA ASP A 3 2.79 -11.36 -20.81
C ASP A 3 3.22 -10.04 -20.14
N VAL A 4 2.36 -9.45 -19.30
CA VAL A 4 2.68 -8.24 -18.53
C VAL A 4 3.74 -8.56 -17.46
N TYR A 5 3.66 -9.73 -16.83
CA TYR A 5 4.65 -10.18 -15.86
C TYR A 5 6.02 -10.40 -16.53
N ARG A 6 6.06 -11.03 -17.70
CA ARG A 6 7.30 -11.20 -18.50
C ARG A 6 7.87 -9.86 -18.97
N GLU A 7 7.01 -8.91 -19.34
CA GLU A 7 7.42 -7.58 -19.77
C GLU A 7 8.02 -6.78 -18.61
N VAL A 8 7.39 -6.81 -17.44
CA VAL A 8 7.86 -6.14 -16.22
C VAL A 8 9.13 -6.77 -15.66
N VAL A 9 9.20 -8.09 -15.58
CA VAL A 9 10.35 -8.84 -15.04
C VAL A 9 11.49 -8.90 -16.07
N GLY A 10 11.19 -9.01 -17.36
CA GLY A 10 12.20 -9.04 -18.42
C GLY A 10 12.94 -7.72 -18.63
N GLN A 11 12.33 -6.59 -18.26
CA GLN A 11 12.95 -5.26 -18.35
C GLN A 11 13.66 -4.83 -17.03
N ALA A 12 13.26 -5.39 -15.90
CA ALA A 12 13.97 -5.23 -14.66
C ALA A 12 15.12 -6.24 -14.62
N SER A 13 16.32 -5.79 -14.31
CA SER A 13 17.50 -6.65 -14.10
C SER A 13 17.37 -7.54 -12.84
N VAL A 14 16.20 -8.15 -12.66
CA VAL A 14 15.95 -9.12 -11.59
C VAL A 14 16.38 -10.49 -12.11
N HIS A 15 17.32 -11.11 -11.42
CA HIS A 15 17.77 -12.46 -11.75
C HIS A 15 16.59 -13.43 -11.57
N PRO A 16 16.16 -14.21 -12.59
CA PRO A 16 14.99 -15.08 -12.49
C PRO A 16 15.04 -16.04 -11.30
N GLU A 17 16.21 -16.61 -11.02
CA GLU A 17 16.42 -17.50 -9.86
C GLU A 17 16.21 -16.79 -8.52
N ALA A 18 16.65 -15.54 -8.39
CA ALA A 18 16.43 -14.75 -7.18
C ALA A 18 14.94 -14.41 -6.96
N LEU A 19 14.21 -14.19 -8.04
CA LEU A 19 12.77 -13.99 -7.99
C LEU A 19 12.05 -15.26 -7.53
N GLU A 20 12.40 -16.42 -8.11
CA GLU A 20 11.80 -17.70 -7.71
C GLU A 20 12.14 -18.06 -6.26
N GLN A 21 13.36 -17.81 -5.82
CA GLN A 21 13.76 -17.98 -4.41
C GLN A 21 12.94 -17.06 -3.48
N ALA A 22 12.74 -15.79 -3.86
CA ALA A 22 11.94 -14.85 -3.08
C ALA A 22 10.47 -15.28 -3.01
N LYS A 23 9.89 -15.75 -4.12
CA LYS A 23 8.54 -16.31 -4.16
C LYS A 23 8.41 -17.54 -3.27
N HIS A 24 9.35 -18.47 -3.38
CA HIS A 24 9.36 -19.68 -2.56
C HIS A 24 9.46 -19.35 -1.06
N SER A 25 10.34 -18.42 -0.71
CA SER A 25 10.46 -17.95 0.68
C SER A 25 9.19 -17.27 1.18
N ALA A 26 8.54 -16.44 0.37
CA ALA A 26 7.29 -15.77 0.74
C ALA A 26 6.14 -16.78 0.94
N LEU A 27 6.08 -17.82 0.11
CA LEU A 27 5.07 -18.89 0.21
C LEU A 27 5.32 -19.86 1.37
N ALA A 28 6.56 -19.94 1.88
CA ALA A 28 6.91 -20.80 3.01
C ALA A 28 6.48 -20.21 4.37
N HIS A 29 6.19 -18.92 4.44
CA HIS A 29 5.79 -18.23 5.65
C HIS A 29 4.35 -17.76 5.53
N HIS A 30 3.50 -18.21 6.44
CA HIS A 30 2.08 -17.88 6.43
C HIS A 30 1.74 -16.85 7.51
N MET A 31 0.85 -15.94 7.17
CA MET A 31 0.28 -14.94 8.07
C MET A 31 -1.16 -14.65 7.66
N THR A 32 -2.08 -14.69 8.60
CA THR A 32 -3.47 -14.28 8.41
C THR A 32 -3.74 -12.99 9.18
N ALA A 33 -4.79 -12.26 8.79
CA ALA A 33 -5.22 -11.08 9.54
C ALA A 33 -5.59 -11.46 10.98
N HIS A 34 -6.21 -12.64 11.20
CA HIS A 34 -6.56 -13.13 12.52
C HIS A 34 -5.34 -13.35 13.42
N GLU A 35 -4.32 -14.05 12.91
CA GLU A 35 -3.08 -14.28 13.65
C GLU A 35 -2.39 -12.96 14.01
N LEU A 36 -2.40 -12.01 13.09
CA LEU A 36 -1.81 -10.68 13.32
C LEU A 36 -2.54 -9.90 14.40
N VAL A 37 -3.89 -9.80 14.33
CA VAL A 37 -4.66 -9.00 15.31
C VAL A 37 -4.72 -9.66 16.70
N THR A 38 -4.53 -10.97 16.79
CA THR A 38 -4.48 -11.69 18.08
C THR A 38 -3.09 -11.67 18.73
N ASN A 39 -2.04 -11.37 17.97
CA ASN A 39 -0.68 -11.21 18.50
C ASN A 39 -0.32 -9.72 18.62
N ARG A 40 -0.55 -9.16 19.81
CA ARG A 40 -0.36 -7.73 20.05
C ARG A 40 1.06 -7.24 19.76
N GLU A 41 2.06 -7.97 20.19
CA GLU A 41 3.46 -7.59 20.00
C GLU A 41 3.82 -7.51 18.50
N LEU A 42 3.37 -8.49 17.73
CA LEU A 42 3.59 -8.54 16.28
C LEU A 42 2.82 -7.43 15.56
N LEU A 43 1.58 -7.17 15.96
CA LEU A 43 0.76 -6.08 15.41
C LEU A 43 1.39 -4.72 15.67
N ASP A 44 1.83 -4.46 16.90
CA ASP A 44 2.47 -3.21 17.30
C ASP A 44 3.79 -3.01 16.52
N ALA A 45 4.62 -4.06 16.39
CA ALA A 45 5.86 -4.03 15.62
C ALA A 45 5.59 -3.77 14.12
N LEU A 46 4.63 -4.47 13.52
CA LEU A 46 4.27 -4.26 12.11
C LEU A 46 3.72 -2.84 11.89
N THR A 47 2.82 -2.38 12.75
CA THR A 47 2.22 -1.05 12.68
C THR A 47 3.30 0.03 12.73
N LEU A 48 4.25 -0.08 13.64
CA LEU A 48 5.36 0.85 13.76
C LEU A 48 6.21 0.89 12.47
N GLN A 49 6.63 -0.28 11.99
CA GLN A 49 7.50 -0.36 10.81
C GLN A 49 6.78 0.11 9.54
N MET A 50 5.54 -0.34 9.33
CA MET A 50 4.74 0.09 8.18
C MET A 50 4.51 1.60 8.19
N THR A 51 4.15 2.18 9.33
CA THR A 51 3.91 3.62 9.47
C THR A 51 5.18 4.42 9.22
N TYR A 52 6.29 4.02 9.84
CA TYR A 52 7.57 4.69 9.65
C TYR A 52 8.01 4.68 8.18
N HIS A 53 8.09 3.49 7.58
CA HIS A 53 8.61 3.37 6.23
C HIS A 53 7.70 4.02 5.19
N THR A 54 6.38 3.82 5.29
CA THR A 54 5.45 4.38 4.30
C THR A 54 5.45 5.91 4.29
N ASN A 55 5.46 6.56 5.47
CA ASN A 55 5.51 8.02 5.56
C ASN A 55 6.89 8.57 5.18
N SER A 56 7.98 7.87 5.53
CA SER A 56 9.33 8.25 5.11
C SER A 56 9.53 8.18 3.60
N ILE A 57 8.88 7.25 2.90
CA ILE A 57 8.86 7.18 1.42
C ILE A 57 8.21 8.44 0.86
N GLU A 58 7.15 8.95 1.47
CA GLU A 58 6.46 10.18 1.05
C GLU A 58 7.12 11.48 1.53
N GLY A 59 8.20 11.38 2.31
CA GLY A 59 9.02 12.54 2.68
C GLY A 59 8.97 12.94 4.15
N SER A 60 8.29 12.17 5.01
CA SER A 60 8.31 12.43 6.46
C SER A 60 9.74 12.39 7.01
N THR A 61 10.02 13.31 7.91
CA THR A 61 11.31 13.45 8.60
C THR A 61 11.33 12.76 9.97
N MET A 62 10.20 12.14 10.36
CA MET A 62 10.10 11.42 11.64
C MET A 62 11.05 10.23 11.68
N THR A 63 11.69 10.02 12.83
CA THR A 63 12.45 8.81 13.14
C THR A 63 11.51 7.68 13.59
N VAL A 64 12.02 6.45 13.70
CA VAL A 64 11.24 5.33 14.24
C VAL A 64 10.76 5.64 15.67
N ASP A 65 11.60 6.28 16.49
CA ASP A 65 11.24 6.64 17.86
C ASP A 65 10.21 7.76 17.94
N ASP A 66 10.27 8.75 17.00
CA ASP A 66 9.22 9.76 16.87
C ASP A 66 7.88 9.12 16.53
N VAL A 67 7.85 8.19 15.56
CA VAL A 67 6.63 7.47 15.18
C VAL A 67 6.12 6.64 16.35
N ARG A 68 7.00 5.90 17.05
CA ARG A 68 6.61 5.13 18.24
C ARG A 68 5.95 6.03 19.29
N THR A 69 6.58 7.16 19.65
CA THR A 69 6.03 8.09 20.63
C THR A 69 4.63 8.55 20.28
N VAL A 70 4.41 8.89 19.00
CA VAL A 70 3.10 9.36 18.50
C VAL A 70 2.05 8.25 18.43
N LEU A 71 2.49 6.99 18.22
CA LEU A 71 1.58 5.84 18.20
C LEU A 71 1.24 5.32 19.60
N ASP A 72 2.17 5.42 20.55
CA ASP A 72 1.97 4.94 21.93
C ASP A 72 1.11 5.90 22.77
N ASP A 73 1.16 7.22 22.44
CA ASP A 73 0.38 8.24 23.11
C ASP A 73 -0.31 9.17 22.10
N ASP A 74 -1.64 9.07 22.04
CA ASP A 74 -2.46 9.91 21.13
C ASP A 74 -2.41 11.40 21.46
N GLN A 75 -2.00 11.77 22.68
CA GLN A 75 -1.84 13.15 23.12
C GLN A 75 -0.41 13.67 22.93
N ALA A 76 0.54 12.80 22.57
CA ALA A 76 1.93 13.21 22.36
C ALA A 76 2.04 14.27 21.26
N VAL A 77 2.80 15.32 21.54
CA VAL A 77 3.12 16.39 20.58
C VAL A 77 4.62 16.57 20.52
N LEU A 78 5.21 16.26 19.38
CA LEU A 78 6.64 16.44 19.12
C LEU A 78 6.89 17.85 18.60
N ALA A 79 7.55 18.68 19.38
CA ALA A 79 7.81 20.09 19.06
C ALA A 79 8.75 20.27 17.84
N ASN A 80 9.59 19.28 17.54
CA ASN A 80 10.53 19.28 16.42
C ASN A 80 9.99 18.63 15.14
N LYS A 81 8.70 18.26 15.12
CA LYS A 81 8.01 17.66 13.96
C LYS A 81 6.76 18.44 13.63
N THR A 82 6.40 18.45 12.35
CA THR A 82 5.18 19.14 11.93
C THR A 82 3.94 18.43 12.45
N ALA A 83 2.88 19.19 12.67
CA ALA A 83 1.59 18.62 13.07
C ALA A 83 1.05 17.63 12.01
N ILE A 84 1.32 17.92 10.73
CA ILE A 84 0.92 17.06 9.60
C ILE A 84 1.63 15.71 9.67
N GLU A 85 2.94 15.66 9.85
CA GLU A 85 3.68 14.38 9.95
C GLU A 85 3.16 13.52 11.10
N GLN A 86 2.87 14.14 12.25
CA GLN A 86 2.32 13.42 13.40
C GLN A 86 0.90 12.90 13.13
N LEU A 87 0.08 13.72 12.46
CA LEU A 87 -1.26 13.32 12.03
C LEU A 87 -1.22 12.18 11.01
N GLU A 88 -0.34 12.24 10.01
CA GLU A 88 -0.15 11.18 9.01
C GLU A 88 0.24 9.84 9.65
N ALA A 89 1.06 9.86 10.71
CA ALA A 89 1.41 8.65 11.44
C ALA A 89 0.18 8.02 12.15
N ARG A 90 -0.62 8.83 12.85
CA ARG A 90 -1.87 8.37 13.49
C ARG A 90 -2.91 7.89 12.48
N ASN A 91 -3.05 8.63 11.40
CA ASN A 91 -3.97 8.29 10.31
C ASN A 91 -3.60 6.96 9.65
N HIS A 92 -2.30 6.70 9.44
CA HIS A 92 -1.85 5.43 8.89
C HIS A 92 -2.22 4.26 9.81
N ARG A 93 -1.97 4.37 11.13
CA ARG A 93 -2.42 3.36 12.10
C ARG A 93 -3.94 3.14 12.03
N THR A 94 -4.71 4.22 11.96
CA THR A 94 -6.17 4.15 11.87
C THR A 94 -6.64 3.43 10.60
N ALA A 95 -6.03 3.71 9.47
CA ALA A 95 -6.36 3.05 8.21
C ALA A 95 -5.92 1.58 8.18
N LEU A 96 -4.75 1.28 8.74
CA LEU A 96 -4.25 -0.09 8.87
C LEU A 96 -5.18 -0.93 9.77
N ASN A 97 -5.54 -0.44 10.95
CA ASN A 97 -6.46 -1.13 11.84
C ASN A 97 -7.81 -1.38 11.17
N TYR A 98 -8.36 -0.37 10.49
CA TYR A 98 -9.61 -0.54 9.73
C TYR A 98 -9.51 -1.65 8.69
N LEU A 99 -8.42 -1.73 7.92
CA LEU A 99 -8.20 -2.80 6.94
C LEU A 99 -8.13 -4.18 7.61
N LEU A 100 -7.38 -4.29 8.71
CA LEU A 100 -7.24 -5.53 9.45
C LEU A 100 -8.58 -6.00 10.04
N ASP A 101 -9.40 -5.07 10.56
CA ASP A 101 -10.75 -5.36 11.05
C ASP A 101 -11.65 -5.89 9.93
N GLN A 102 -11.60 -5.29 8.73
CA GLN A 102 -12.37 -5.76 7.57
C GLN A 102 -11.95 -7.19 7.18
N LEU A 103 -10.65 -7.44 7.09
CA LEU A 103 -10.11 -8.76 6.74
C LEU A 103 -10.47 -9.81 7.80
N ASN A 104 -10.31 -9.48 9.08
CA ASN A 104 -10.56 -10.41 10.18
C ASN A 104 -12.05 -10.73 10.34
N ASN A 105 -12.93 -9.73 10.25
CA ASN A 105 -14.36 -9.89 10.45
C ASN A 105 -15.07 -10.59 9.30
N GLN A 106 -14.62 -10.38 8.06
CA GLN A 106 -15.22 -11.00 6.87
C GLN A 106 -14.57 -12.34 6.52
N GLY A 107 -13.32 -12.56 6.93
CA GLY A 107 -12.60 -13.80 6.67
C GLY A 107 -12.64 -14.21 5.19
N GLY A 108 -13.07 -15.44 4.92
CA GLY A 108 -13.18 -15.96 3.55
C GLY A 108 -14.20 -15.26 2.65
N ASN A 109 -15.06 -14.40 3.20
CA ASN A 109 -16.05 -13.60 2.45
C ASN A 109 -15.54 -12.19 2.14
N PHE A 110 -14.29 -11.88 2.49
CA PHE A 110 -13.72 -10.56 2.21
C PHE A 110 -13.56 -10.32 0.71
N HIS A 111 -14.06 -9.18 0.26
CA HIS A 111 -13.93 -8.72 -1.12
C HIS A 111 -13.47 -7.27 -1.16
N TRP A 112 -12.54 -6.97 -2.05
CA TRP A 112 -12.15 -5.61 -2.36
C TRP A 112 -13.29 -4.88 -3.07
N THR A 113 -13.54 -3.64 -2.68
CA THR A 113 -14.55 -2.77 -3.29
C THR A 113 -13.99 -1.36 -3.49
N VAL A 114 -14.60 -0.59 -4.37
CA VAL A 114 -14.29 0.84 -4.56
C VAL A 114 -14.45 1.58 -3.23
N ASP A 115 -15.56 1.32 -2.53
CA ASP A 115 -15.84 1.94 -1.24
C ASP A 115 -14.75 1.64 -0.20
N LEU A 116 -14.29 0.39 -0.11
CA LEU A 116 -13.20 0.03 0.81
C LEU A 116 -11.93 0.85 0.53
N ILE A 117 -11.56 1.02 -0.74
CA ILE A 117 -10.39 1.83 -1.12
C ILE A 117 -10.59 3.31 -0.76
N GLN A 118 -11.79 3.84 -1.00
CA GLN A 118 -12.14 5.21 -0.60
C GLN A 118 -12.12 5.39 0.93
N GLN A 119 -12.60 4.39 1.69
CA GLN A 119 -12.59 4.39 3.14
C GLN A 119 -11.17 4.29 3.74
N LEU A 120 -10.28 3.54 3.10
CA LEU A 120 -8.85 3.51 3.47
C LEU A 120 -8.21 4.88 3.25
N HIS A 121 -8.41 5.45 2.07
CA HIS A 121 -7.89 6.77 1.74
C HIS A 121 -8.46 7.88 2.65
N LEU A 122 -9.76 7.84 2.94
CA LEU A 122 -10.41 8.78 3.85
C LEU A 122 -9.71 8.81 5.22
N ARG A 123 -9.39 7.62 5.76
CA ARG A 123 -8.72 7.50 7.07
C ARG A 123 -7.26 7.93 7.00
N LEU A 124 -6.56 7.56 5.94
CA LEU A 124 -5.15 7.94 5.72
C LEU A 124 -4.96 9.45 5.62
N MET A 125 -5.87 10.12 4.91
CA MET A 125 -5.73 11.52 4.54
C MET A 125 -6.68 12.45 5.33
N ASN A 126 -7.33 11.92 6.37
CA ASN A 126 -8.23 12.70 7.23
C ASN A 126 -7.51 13.94 7.78
N SER A 127 -8.08 15.11 7.53
CA SER A 127 -7.54 16.41 7.94
C SER A 127 -6.13 16.75 7.39
N VAL A 128 -5.60 15.92 6.46
CA VAL A 128 -4.38 16.18 5.68
C VAL A 128 -4.74 16.85 4.36
N VAL A 129 -5.77 16.32 3.67
CA VAL A 129 -6.32 16.93 2.46
C VAL A 129 -7.83 17.13 2.58
N SER A 130 -8.37 18.11 1.89
CA SER A 130 -9.80 18.45 1.96
C SER A 130 -10.70 17.46 1.18
N ASP A 131 -10.13 16.71 0.25
CA ASP A 131 -10.83 15.75 -0.62
C ASP A 131 -10.52 14.28 -0.25
N ALA A 132 -10.20 14.01 1.03
CA ALA A 132 -9.95 12.67 1.52
C ALA A 132 -11.11 11.71 1.19
N GLY A 133 -10.79 10.55 0.60
CA GLY A 133 -11.78 9.56 0.16
C GLY A 133 -12.49 9.88 -1.16
N ILE A 134 -12.22 11.04 -1.77
CA ILE A 134 -12.87 11.48 -3.00
C ILE A 134 -11.90 11.36 -4.18
N PHE A 135 -12.35 10.78 -5.28
CA PHE A 135 -11.53 10.72 -6.49
C PHE A 135 -11.22 12.11 -7.03
N ARG A 136 -9.98 12.31 -7.48
CA ARG A 136 -9.55 13.56 -8.10
C ARG A 136 -10.40 13.88 -9.34
N ARG A 137 -10.62 15.16 -9.55
CA ARG A 137 -11.41 15.69 -10.68
C ARG A 137 -10.55 16.43 -11.70
N TYR A 138 -9.23 16.26 -11.64
CA TYR A 138 -8.23 16.92 -12.50
C TYR A 138 -7.06 15.99 -12.78
N GLY A 139 -6.28 16.35 -13.81
CA GLY A 139 -5.06 15.64 -14.14
C GLY A 139 -3.99 15.87 -13.07
N VAL A 140 -3.26 14.79 -12.72
CA VAL A 140 -2.11 14.88 -11.80
C VAL A 140 -0.83 14.47 -12.53
N ARG A 141 0.29 15.01 -12.07
CA ARG A 141 1.62 14.65 -12.55
C ARG A 141 2.46 14.20 -11.36
N VAL A 142 2.98 12.99 -11.46
CA VAL A 142 3.91 12.46 -10.45
C VAL A 142 5.33 12.80 -10.90
N LEU A 143 6.08 13.50 -10.05
CA LEU A 143 7.46 13.87 -10.34
C LEU A 143 8.33 12.60 -10.49
N GLY A 144 9.12 12.56 -11.57
CA GLY A 144 9.99 11.42 -11.86
C GLY A 144 9.30 10.24 -12.57
N ALA A 145 7.97 10.26 -12.76
CA ALA A 145 7.29 9.26 -13.56
C ALA A 145 7.39 9.57 -15.05
N SER A 146 7.73 8.56 -15.86
CA SER A 146 7.86 8.69 -17.33
C SER A 146 6.52 8.53 -18.06
N VAL A 147 5.53 7.87 -17.40
CA VAL A 147 4.20 7.60 -17.97
C VAL A 147 3.15 8.50 -17.33
N PRO A 148 2.28 9.14 -18.14
CA PRO A 148 1.16 9.93 -17.62
C PRO A 148 0.19 9.07 -16.82
N ARG A 149 -0.40 9.64 -15.77
CA ARG A 149 -1.47 8.99 -15.01
C ARG A 149 -2.76 8.92 -15.82
N VAL A 150 -3.62 7.97 -15.48
CA VAL A 150 -4.95 7.82 -16.10
C VAL A 150 -5.73 9.12 -16.06
N ASN A 151 -6.47 9.43 -17.14
CA ASN A 151 -7.35 10.59 -17.14
C ASN A 151 -8.35 10.51 -15.98
N HIS A 152 -8.55 11.61 -15.27
CA HIS A 152 -9.44 11.64 -14.08
C HIS A 152 -10.86 11.15 -14.36
N ALA A 153 -11.39 11.42 -15.55
CA ALA A 153 -12.72 10.95 -15.94
C ALA A 153 -12.83 9.41 -16.06
N SER A 154 -11.70 8.73 -16.32
CA SER A 154 -11.63 7.27 -16.42
C SER A 154 -11.21 6.58 -15.11
N VAL A 155 -10.94 7.33 -14.05
CA VAL A 155 -10.49 6.77 -12.77
C VAL A 155 -11.50 5.78 -12.19
N PRO A 156 -12.83 6.08 -12.10
CA PRO A 156 -13.79 5.15 -11.51
C PRO A 156 -13.83 3.81 -12.26
N ASP A 157 -13.88 3.85 -13.60
CA ASP A 157 -13.94 2.64 -14.44
C ASP A 157 -12.66 1.82 -14.30
N LYS A 158 -11.50 2.47 -14.38
CA LYS A 158 -10.20 1.79 -14.27
C LYS A 158 -9.94 1.21 -12.87
N LEU A 159 -10.43 1.85 -11.84
CA LEU A 159 -10.34 1.30 -10.49
C LEU A 159 -11.29 0.11 -10.32
N THR A 160 -12.49 0.16 -10.89
CA THR A 160 -13.43 -0.96 -10.89
C THR A 160 -12.84 -2.17 -11.63
N GLU A 161 -12.26 -1.98 -12.83
CA GLU A 161 -11.55 -3.05 -13.58
C GLU A 161 -10.44 -3.68 -12.73
N LEU A 162 -9.66 -2.85 -11.99
CA LEU A 162 -8.60 -3.33 -11.13
C LEU A 162 -9.14 -4.13 -9.93
N ILE A 163 -10.24 -3.69 -9.33
CA ILE A 163 -10.89 -4.39 -8.22
C ILE A 163 -11.44 -5.74 -8.67
N ASP A 164 -12.08 -5.79 -9.84
CA ASP A 164 -12.55 -7.05 -10.44
C ASP A 164 -11.39 -8.02 -10.68
N PHE A 165 -10.22 -7.50 -11.04
CA PHE A 165 -9.00 -8.31 -11.19
C PHE A 165 -8.49 -8.83 -9.84
N ILE A 166 -8.42 -7.98 -8.80
CA ILE A 166 -7.96 -8.36 -7.46
C ILE A 166 -8.82 -9.49 -6.86
N ASN A 167 -10.12 -9.44 -7.08
CA ASN A 167 -11.08 -10.39 -6.50
C ASN A 167 -11.09 -11.75 -7.21
N LYS A 168 -10.37 -11.92 -8.31
CA LYS A 168 -10.24 -13.21 -8.98
C LYS A 168 -9.18 -14.09 -8.31
N PRO A 169 -9.40 -15.39 -8.23
CA PRO A 169 -8.36 -16.34 -7.81
C PRO A 169 -7.11 -16.21 -8.68
N SER A 170 -5.94 -16.44 -8.11
CA SER A 170 -4.67 -16.41 -8.83
C SER A 170 -3.74 -17.50 -8.33
N ASP A 171 -3.10 -18.21 -9.27
CA ASP A 171 -2.04 -19.17 -8.97
C ASP A 171 -0.68 -18.51 -8.69
N ASP A 172 -0.54 -17.20 -9.02
CA ASP A 172 0.61 -16.38 -8.66
C ASP A 172 0.16 -15.17 -7.82
N PRO A 173 -0.07 -15.33 -6.51
CA PRO A 173 -0.53 -14.25 -5.65
C PRO A 173 0.49 -13.11 -5.56
N ILE A 174 1.79 -13.42 -5.58
CA ILE A 174 2.85 -12.41 -5.51
C ILE A 174 2.87 -11.54 -6.78
N GLY A 175 2.78 -12.17 -7.96
CA GLY A 175 2.67 -11.45 -9.23
C GLY A 175 1.39 -10.61 -9.30
N ARG A 176 0.25 -11.15 -8.80
CA ARG A 176 -1.01 -10.40 -8.72
C ARG A 176 -0.88 -9.15 -7.83
N ILE A 177 -0.26 -9.28 -6.64
CA ILE A 177 -0.03 -8.14 -5.72
C ILE A 177 0.85 -7.08 -6.40
N ALA A 178 1.95 -7.49 -7.02
CA ALA A 178 2.87 -6.58 -7.70
C ALA A 178 2.19 -5.85 -8.87
N TYR A 179 1.46 -6.58 -9.72
CA TYR A 179 0.69 -6.01 -10.82
C TYR A 179 -0.37 -5.03 -10.32
N THR A 180 -1.15 -5.43 -9.31
CA THR A 180 -2.18 -4.57 -8.71
C THR A 180 -1.60 -3.26 -8.23
N HIS A 181 -0.47 -3.33 -7.52
CA HIS A 181 0.16 -2.13 -6.99
C HIS A 181 0.65 -1.19 -8.12
N ALA A 182 1.32 -1.72 -9.14
CA ALA A 182 1.75 -0.94 -10.29
C ALA A 182 0.57 -0.29 -11.02
N ARG A 183 -0.52 -1.04 -11.26
CA ARG A 183 -1.73 -0.52 -11.91
C ARG A 183 -2.45 0.52 -11.07
N TYR A 184 -2.53 0.31 -9.75
CA TYR A 184 -3.10 1.30 -8.82
C TYR A 184 -2.31 2.62 -8.85
N GLU A 185 -0.98 2.55 -8.85
CA GLU A 185 -0.11 3.71 -8.99
C GLU A 185 -0.26 4.41 -10.34
N LEU A 186 -0.54 3.68 -11.43
CA LEU A 186 -0.85 4.26 -12.72
C LEU A 186 -2.22 4.97 -12.75
N ILE A 187 -3.24 4.34 -12.16
CA ILE A 187 -4.59 4.92 -12.03
C ILE A 187 -4.52 6.20 -11.19
N HIS A 188 -3.82 6.15 -10.07
CA HIS A 188 -3.58 7.29 -9.17
C HIS A 188 -4.87 8.03 -8.83
N PRO A 189 -5.83 7.35 -8.14
CA PRO A 189 -7.22 7.80 -8.08
C PRO A 189 -7.44 9.10 -7.28
N PHE A 190 -6.53 9.47 -6.40
CA PHE A 190 -6.70 10.58 -5.47
C PHE A 190 -5.74 11.74 -5.76
N SER A 191 -5.97 12.89 -5.12
CA SER A 191 -5.13 14.08 -5.23
C SER A 191 -3.75 13.89 -4.60
N ASP A 192 -3.69 13.18 -3.46
CA ASP A 192 -2.49 12.78 -2.71
C ASP A 192 -2.75 11.45 -2.00
N GLY A 193 -1.76 10.88 -1.30
CA GLY A 193 -1.91 9.65 -0.48
C GLY A 193 -2.03 8.34 -1.28
N ASN A 194 -1.87 8.37 -2.60
CA ASN A 194 -1.99 7.15 -3.44
C ASN A 194 -0.95 6.09 -3.07
N GLY A 195 0.32 6.46 -2.90
CA GLY A 195 1.37 5.53 -2.52
C GLY A 195 1.07 4.81 -1.19
N ARG A 196 0.64 5.54 -0.20
CA ARG A 196 0.26 4.99 1.12
C ARG A 196 -0.94 4.04 1.02
N THR A 197 -1.99 4.44 0.29
CA THR A 197 -3.15 3.58 0.04
C THR A 197 -2.76 2.33 -0.75
N GLY A 198 -1.96 2.47 -1.79
CA GLY A 198 -1.47 1.34 -2.59
C GLY A 198 -0.67 0.32 -1.78
N ARG A 199 0.16 0.77 -0.83
CA ARG A 199 0.89 -0.13 0.07
C ARG A 199 -0.02 -0.83 1.10
N LEU A 200 -1.10 -0.19 1.56
CA LEU A 200 -2.14 -0.88 2.35
C LEU A 200 -2.89 -1.93 1.53
N ILE A 201 -3.18 -1.65 0.25
CA ILE A 201 -3.79 -2.65 -0.66
C ILE A 201 -2.85 -3.85 -0.83
N MET A 202 -1.53 -3.63 -1.00
CA MET A 202 -0.54 -4.72 -1.04
C MET A 202 -0.56 -5.58 0.23
N LEU A 203 -0.56 -4.95 1.40
CA LEU A 203 -0.63 -5.64 2.69
C LEU A 203 -1.91 -6.46 2.80
N GLY A 204 -3.06 -5.87 2.49
CA GLY A 204 -4.35 -6.55 2.60
C GLY A 204 -4.46 -7.77 1.67
N GLN A 205 -3.97 -7.67 0.42
CA GLN A 205 -3.92 -8.79 -0.51
C GLN A 205 -2.99 -9.90 0.01
N ALA A 206 -1.82 -9.53 0.56
CA ALA A 206 -0.90 -10.51 1.13
C ALA A 206 -1.56 -11.31 2.26
N LEU A 207 -2.21 -10.63 3.21
CA LEU A 207 -2.91 -11.29 4.31
C LEU A 207 -4.12 -12.13 3.84
N GLN A 208 -4.83 -11.69 2.80
CA GLN A 208 -5.92 -12.44 2.18
C GLN A 208 -5.41 -13.75 1.57
N ASP A 209 -4.24 -13.72 0.95
CA ASP A 209 -3.55 -14.90 0.40
C ASP A 209 -2.69 -15.65 1.44
N LYS A 210 -2.80 -15.29 2.71
CA LYS A 210 -2.03 -15.88 3.84
C LYS A 210 -0.51 -15.72 3.68
N LEU A 211 -0.07 -14.66 3.02
CA LEU A 211 1.34 -14.32 2.87
C LEU A 211 1.79 -13.35 3.95
N MET A 212 3.10 -13.35 4.24
CA MET A 212 3.69 -12.30 5.08
C MET A 212 3.47 -10.92 4.44
N PRO A 213 3.10 -9.91 5.24
CA PRO A 213 2.92 -8.55 4.76
C PRO A 213 4.19 -8.00 4.09
N PRO A 214 4.11 -7.51 2.84
CA PRO A 214 5.25 -6.89 2.18
C PRO A 214 5.57 -5.53 2.82
N LEU A 215 6.85 -5.29 3.09
CA LEU A 215 7.34 -4.02 3.59
C LEU A 215 8.27 -3.35 2.58
N VAL A 216 7.84 -2.22 2.04
CA VAL A 216 8.72 -1.35 1.24
C VAL A 216 9.47 -0.44 2.18
N THR A 217 10.78 -0.61 2.28
CA THR A 217 11.58 0.18 3.21
C THR A 217 12.03 1.51 2.59
N ARG A 218 12.25 2.52 3.44
CA ARG A 218 12.74 3.85 3.06
C ARG A 218 14.03 3.79 2.25
N GLU A 219 14.94 2.90 2.63
CA GLU A 219 16.25 2.73 1.99
C GLU A 219 16.12 2.26 0.54
N ARG A 220 15.04 1.55 0.23
CA ARG A 220 14.73 1.04 -1.11
C ARG A 220 13.85 1.97 -1.95
N ARG A 221 13.52 3.16 -1.46
CA ARG A 221 12.61 4.12 -2.11
C ARG A 221 12.93 4.36 -3.59
N GLN A 222 14.20 4.60 -3.93
CA GLN A 222 14.60 4.90 -5.31
C GLN A 222 14.45 3.69 -6.24
N VAL A 223 14.79 2.51 -5.74
CA VAL A 223 14.63 1.25 -6.49
C VAL A 223 13.15 0.94 -6.70
N TYR A 224 12.35 1.12 -5.66
CA TYR A 224 10.90 0.96 -5.70
C TYR A 224 10.24 1.87 -6.76
N TYR A 225 10.55 3.16 -6.78
CA TYR A 225 10.02 4.07 -7.79
C TYR A 225 10.48 3.72 -9.21
N ARG A 226 11.72 3.25 -9.36
CA ARG A 226 12.23 2.79 -10.66
C ARG A 226 11.42 1.60 -11.18
N TYR A 227 11.12 0.62 -10.34
CA TYR A 227 10.31 -0.54 -10.73
C TYR A 227 8.88 -0.15 -11.06
N LEU A 228 8.27 0.75 -10.30
CA LEU A 228 6.94 1.27 -10.62
C LEU A 228 6.90 1.99 -11.99
N ASP A 229 7.93 2.78 -12.28
CA ASP A 229 8.03 3.46 -13.59
C ASP A 229 8.21 2.48 -14.74
N GLN A 230 9.04 1.45 -14.55
CA GLN A 230 9.25 0.38 -15.54
C GLN A 230 7.97 -0.44 -15.77
N ALA A 231 7.26 -0.80 -14.71
CA ALA A 231 6.03 -1.58 -14.79
C ALA A 231 4.88 -0.84 -15.50
N ASN A 232 4.97 0.46 -15.64
CA ASN A 232 3.94 1.31 -16.24
C ASN A 232 4.28 1.78 -17.67
N ARG A 233 5.44 1.38 -18.21
CA ARG A 233 5.84 1.63 -19.60
C ARG A 233 5.23 0.62 -20.55
#